data_8601dc13419d5013ab9a966dc0bc2681
#
_entry.id   8601dc13419d5013ab9a966dc0bc2681
#
_cell.length_a   1.000
_cell.length_b   1.000
_cell.length_c   1.000
_cell.angle_alpha   90.00
_cell.angle_beta   90.00
_cell.angle_gamma   90.00
#
_symmetry.space_group_name_H-M   'P 1'
#
loop_
_entity.id
_entity.type
_entity.pdbx_description
1 polymer ?
#
loop_
_entity_poly.entity_id
_entity_poly.type
_entity_poly.pdbx_seq_one_letter_code
_entity_poly.pdbx_strand_id
1 'polypeptide(L)'
;MATNSTKFIIVGFDGLRPDCVEKDMPNLARFISSSHRWSQYLATFPTETYVNHPSIFSGFRPNRHGVIANAYYDRRLTGEKSIFRGNRVESILEHDKLGHGTISVPSLGDRLGAAGKTMRVLCANSSGSTRLQHIHADRYPGHLNCCVHDLSLTIPSNEREALQAKWGNGVPLQFPDFDGTKLLTDIFFEYELPRGLADVTVLWIGEPDHSSHEFGIFDEKTVQARRHADEAFGKILQWWESEGKQSGVQLVTMSDHGHGEVVKHFDLADYLREKGWRILTGKEVLEGQNEADADLIMVGTYALGLWQTHPNKEQLLALRDDLMQCEAVGLIFSQPNPKDPTAIVGQVPGTFSESVVFSDNLRGPDLRVVYLNNPQSGKLVMAEELPLGAGNHGGLLPQEIHSVLAISGDAFTQAAAHSEPAGHDDFALTVMHVMGLLENDRSLEPMPPARLLAEALA
;
A
#
# COMPACT_ATOMS: atom_id res chain seq x y z
N MET A 1 24.70 -18.65 -26.35
CA MET A 1 23.40 -18.00 -26.38
C MET A 1 23.41 -17.04 -25.22
N ALA A 2 23.23 -15.73 -25.46
CA ALA A 2 23.08 -14.80 -24.35
C ALA A 2 21.79 -15.20 -23.60
N THR A 3 21.91 -15.60 -22.36
CA THR A 3 20.76 -15.82 -21.48
C THR A 3 20.11 -14.44 -21.33
N ASN A 4 18.97 -14.22 -22.00
CA ASN A 4 18.15 -13.04 -21.74
C ASN A 4 17.89 -13.02 -20.22
N SER A 5 18.36 -11.98 -19.55
CA SER A 5 18.10 -11.85 -18.12
C SER A 5 16.61 -11.60 -17.96
N THR A 6 15.94 -12.42 -17.16
CA THR A 6 14.51 -12.25 -16.83
C THR A 6 14.24 -10.85 -16.27
N LYS A 7 13.29 -10.14 -16.86
CA LYS A 7 12.88 -8.81 -16.43
C LYS A 7 11.41 -8.80 -16.05
N PHE A 8 11.02 -7.88 -15.19
CA PHE A 8 9.63 -7.70 -14.79
C PHE A 8 9.12 -6.30 -15.13
N ILE A 9 7.91 -6.22 -15.67
CA ILE A 9 7.09 -5.02 -15.65
C ILE A 9 5.90 -5.30 -14.74
N ILE A 10 5.71 -4.45 -13.74
CA ILE A 10 4.61 -4.51 -12.78
C ILE A 10 3.73 -3.29 -13.03
N VAL A 11 2.49 -3.51 -13.46
CA VAL A 11 1.49 -2.45 -13.61
C VAL A 11 0.53 -2.55 -12.43
N GLY A 12 0.62 -1.59 -11.51
CA GLY A 12 -0.25 -1.48 -10.35
C GLY A 12 -1.42 -0.52 -10.62
N PHE A 13 -2.58 -0.86 -10.08
CA PHE A 13 -3.78 -0.02 -10.09
C PHE A 13 -4.22 0.20 -8.63
N ASP A 14 -4.05 1.43 -8.14
CA ASP A 14 -4.39 1.76 -6.76
C ASP A 14 -5.89 1.59 -6.50
N GLY A 15 -6.25 0.90 -5.43
CA GLY A 15 -7.63 0.73 -5.01
C GLY A 15 -8.54 -0.07 -5.95
N LEU A 16 -7.99 -0.83 -6.91
CA LEU A 16 -8.81 -1.54 -7.92
C LEU A 16 -9.44 -2.81 -7.36
N ARG A 17 -10.76 -2.81 -7.29
CA ARG A 17 -11.57 -3.98 -6.94
C ARG A 17 -11.64 -4.99 -8.09
N PRO A 18 -11.48 -6.30 -7.83
CA PRO A 18 -11.59 -7.34 -8.88
C PRO A 18 -12.93 -7.33 -9.63
N ASP A 19 -14.05 -7.02 -8.96
CA ASP A 19 -15.40 -7.01 -9.55
C ASP A 19 -15.66 -5.80 -10.48
N CYS A 20 -14.75 -4.82 -10.52
CA CYS A 20 -14.82 -3.70 -11.46
C CYS A 20 -14.10 -3.99 -12.79
N VAL A 21 -13.23 -5.00 -12.84
CA VAL A 21 -12.36 -5.24 -14.00
C VAL A 21 -13.16 -5.62 -15.24
N GLU A 22 -14.01 -6.64 -15.17
CA GLU A 22 -14.75 -7.17 -16.33
C GLU A 22 -15.66 -6.11 -16.99
N LYS A 23 -16.19 -5.19 -16.19
CA LYS A 23 -17.10 -4.15 -16.64
C LYS A 23 -16.43 -3.01 -17.38
N ASP A 24 -15.30 -2.54 -16.85
CA ASP A 24 -14.76 -1.23 -17.17
C ASP A 24 -13.38 -1.29 -17.81
N MET A 25 -12.67 -2.45 -17.72
CA MET A 25 -11.26 -2.59 -18.08
C MET A 25 -11.02 -3.79 -19.01
N PRO A 26 -11.48 -3.74 -20.28
CA PRO A 26 -11.45 -4.88 -21.20
C PRO A 26 -10.03 -5.37 -21.54
N ASN A 27 -9.01 -4.49 -21.61
CA ASN A 27 -7.63 -4.90 -21.86
C ASN A 27 -7.07 -5.69 -20.67
N LEU A 28 -7.33 -5.21 -19.43
CA LEU A 28 -6.93 -5.88 -18.21
C LEU A 28 -7.67 -7.21 -18.04
N ALA A 29 -8.98 -7.23 -18.29
CA ALA A 29 -9.78 -8.46 -18.23
C ALA A 29 -9.24 -9.53 -19.21
N ARG A 30 -8.88 -9.13 -20.45
CA ARG A 30 -8.25 -10.00 -21.45
C ARG A 30 -6.92 -10.55 -20.97
N PHE A 31 -6.06 -9.72 -20.41
CA PHE A 31 -4.77 -10.16 -19.85
C PHE A 31 -4.96 -11.13 -18.69
N ILE A 32 -5.81 -10.79 -17.71
CA ILE A 32 -6.11 -11.64 -16.54
C ILE A 32 -6.62 -13.02 -16.98
N SER A 33 -7.52 -13.06 -17.97
CA SER A 33 -8.09 -14.33 -18.46
C SER A 33 -7.06 -15.27 -19.09
N SER A 34 -5.97 -14.72 -19.62
CA SER A 34 -4.87 -15.44 -20.29
C SER A 34 -3.60 -15.60 -19.45
N SER A 35 -3.67 -15.28 -18.16
CA SER A 35 -2.54 -15.26 -17.22
C SER A 35 -2.76 -16.23 -16.05
N HIS A 36 -1.73 -16.49 -15.26
CA HIS A 36 -1.91 -16.97 -13.89
C HIS A 36 -2.65 -15.89 -13.11
N ARG A 37 -3.72 -16.26 -12.40
CA ARG A 37 -4.54 -15.36 -11.60
C ARG A 37 -4.99 -16.01 -10.31
N TRP A 38 -5.05 -15.24 -9.24
CA TRP A 38 -5.49 -15.72 -7.92
C TRP A 38 -6.81 -15.08 -7.55
N SER A 39 -7.84 -15.93 -7.31
CA SER A 39 -9.14 -15.47 -6.83
C SER A 39 -9.14 -15.03 -5.36
N GLN A 40 -8.11 -15.43 -4.61
CA GLN A 40 -7.88 -15.12 -3.21
C GLN A 40 -6.52 -14.40 -3.04
N TYR A 41 -6.27 -13.35 -3.82
CA TYR A 41 -5.13 -12.46 -3.59
C TYR A 41 -5.55 -11.37 -2.61
N LEU A 42 -4.85 -11.29 -1.47
CA LEU A 42 -5.32 -10.57 -0.30
C LEU A 42 -4.37 -9.43 0.08
N ALA A 43 -4.95 -8.26 0.28
CA ALA A 43 -4.27 -7.11 0.85
C ALA A 43 -3.88 -7.37 2.32
N THR A 44 -2.84 -6.66 2.76
CA THR A 44 -2.40 -6.66 4.15
C THR A 44 -3.26 -5.68 4.97
N PHE A 45 -3.59 -6.03 6.21
CA PHE A 45 -4.28 -5.14 7.13
C PHE A 45 -3.32 -4.20 7.89
N PRO A 46 -3.65 -2.91 8.06
CA PRO A 46 -4.78 -2.19 7.45
C PRO A 46 -4.69 -2.18 5.92
N THR A 47 -5.86 -2.29 5.26
CA THR A 47 -5.96 -2.29 3.79
C THR A 47 -5.75 -0.88 3.23
N GLU A 48 -4.59 -0.33 3.47
CA GLU A 48 -4.20 1.05 3.18
C GLU A 48 -2.98 1.10 2.25
N THR A 49 -2.95 2.04 1.31
CA THR A 49 -1.91 2.18 0.29
C THR A 49 -0.49 2.16 0.87
N TYR A 50 -0.24 3.01 1.90
CA TYR A 50 1.12 3.16 2.46
C TYR A 50 1.55 1.98 3.32
N VAL A 51 0.62 1.10 3.70
CA VAL A 51 0.88 -0.19 4.35
C VAL A 51 1.15 -1.28 3.32
N ASN A 52 0.37 -1.28 2.24
CA ASN A 52 0.43 -2.36 1.25
C ASN A 52 1.62 -2.23 0.29
N HIS A 53 2.05 -1.01 -0.07
CA HIS A 53 3.27 -0.83 -0.86
C HIS A 53 4.51 -1.44 -0.20
N PRO A 54 4.84 -1.15 1.07
CA PRO A 54 5.91 -1.87 1.77
C PRO A 54 5.70 -3.38 1.84
N SER A 55 4.47 -3.86 2.00
CA SER A 55 4.19 -5.31 2.02
C SER A 55 4.50 -5.97 0.68
N ILE A 56 4.02 -5.39 -0.43
CA ILE A 56 4.27 -5.86 -1.81
C ILE A 56 5.78 -5.86 -2.13
N PHE A 57 6.45 -4.73 -1.82
CA PHE A 57 7.83 -4.49 -2.24
C PHE A 57 8.89 -4.88 -1.18
N SER A 58 8.52 -5.50 -0.08
CA SER A 58 9.48 -6.11 0.84
C SER A 58 9.26 -7.60 1.07
N GLY A 59 8.02 -8.09 0.89
CA GLY A 59 7.62 -9.45 1.25
C GLY A 59 7.38 -9.63 2.75
N PHE A 60 7.18 -8.54 3.48
CA PHE A 60 6.87 -8.54 4.92
C PHE A 60 5.57 -7.82 5.20
N ARG A 61 4.93 -8.15 6.33
CA ARG A 61 3.70 -7.50 6.80
C ARG A 61 4.02 -6.39 7.83
N PRO A 62 3.05 -5.55 8.23
CA PRO A 62 3.26 -4.39 9.11
C PRO A 62 4.01 -4.69 10.40
N ASN A 63 3.78 -5.86 10.99
CA ASN A 63 4.48 -6.28 12.19
C ASN A 63 6.01 -6.36 12.03
N ARG A 64 6.49 -6.46 10.79
CA ARG A 64 7.91 -6.56 10.48
C ARG A 64 8.43 -5.32 9.75
N HIS A 65 7.74 -4.83 8.72
CA HIS A 65 8.22 -3.65 7.99
C HIS A 65 7.96 -2.33 8.72
N GLY A 66 7.03 -2.29 9.69
CA GLY A 66 6.86 -1.18 10.62
C GLY A 66 6.03 0.01 10.12
N VAL A 67 5.52 0.02 8.90
CA VAL A 67 4.51 0.98 8.45
C VAL A 67 3.14 0.39 8.78
N ILE A 68 2.49 0.91 9.81
CA ILE A 68 1.35 0.27 10.48
C ILE A 68 -0.01 0.89 10.13
N ALA A 69 0.00 2.03 9.44
CA ALA A 69 -1.17 2.73 8.91
C ALA A 69 -0.73 3.82 7.93
N ASN A 70 -1.69 4.39 7.18
CA ASN A 70 -1.46 5.56 6.31
C ASN A 70 -0.97 6.78 7.12
N ALA A 71 -1.47 6.92 8.34
CA ALA A 71 -0.98 7.88 9.33
C ALA A 71 -1.01 7.24 10.72
N TYR A 72 -0.02 7.52 11.57
CA TYR A 72 0.03 7.02 12.94
C TYR A 72 0.87 7.95 13.84
N TYR A 73 0.65 7.84 15.16
CA TYR A 73 1.44 8.54 16.15
C TYR A 73 2.69 7.73 16.51
N ASP A 74 3.86 8.34 16.35
CA ASP A 74 5.14 7.74 16.73
C ASP A 74 5.68 8.38 18.02
N ARG A 75 5.56 7.66 19.13
CA ARG A 75 6.03 8.08 20.46
C ARG A 75 7.52 8.41 20.55
N ARG A 76 8.32 8.11 19.54
CA ARG A 76 9.77 8.41 19.51
C ARG A 76 10.05 9.85 19.10
N LEU A 77 9.06 10.55 18.58
CA LEU A 77 9.11 11.93 18.11
C LEU A 77 8.10 12.78 18.90
N THR A 78 8.17 14.08 18.74
CA THR A 78 7.28 15.05 19.43
C THR A 78 6.77 16.12 18.46
N GLY A 79 5.63 16.72 18.81
CA GLY A 79 4.99 17.73 18.00
C GLY A 79 4.55 17.20 16.64
N GLU A 80 4.53 18.03 15.62
CA GLU A 80 4.08 17.64 14.27
C GLU A 80 4.83 16.43 13.69
N LYS A 81 6.09 16.22 14.11
CA LYS A 81 6.91 15.10 13.65
C LYS A 81 6.48 13.75 14.25
N SER A 82 5.76 13.77 15.36
CA SER A 82 5.23 12.54 15.96
C SER A 82 4.11 11.92 15.12
N ILE A 83 3.51 12.68 14.20
CA ILE A 83 2.50 12.16 13.28
C ILE A 83 3.16 11.73 11.98
N PHE A 84 3.31 10.42 11.78
CA PHE A 84 3.69 9.86 10.50
C PHE A 84 2.58 10.12 9.48
N ARG A 85 2.97 10.57 8.28
CA ARG A 85 2.07 10.79 7.14
C ARG A 85 2.65 10.11 5.91
N GLY A 86 2.07 8.99 5.53
CA GLY A 86 2.55 8.17 4.42
C GLY A 86 2.47 8.85 3.05
N ASN A 87 1.61 9.89 2.90
CA ASN A 87 1.50 10.68 1.68
C ASN A 87 2.60 11.76 1.53
N ARG A 88 3.46 11.95 2.53
CA ARG A 88 4.48 13.02 2.57
C ARG A 88 5.90 12.44 2.61
N VAL A 89 6.68 12.74 1.58
CA VAL A 89 8.11 12.33 1.53
C VAL A 89 8.87 12.84 2.73
N GLU A 90 8.62 14.08 3.18
CA GLU A 90 9.30 14.67 4.32
C GLU A 90 9.09 13.87 5.60
N SER A 91 7.84 13.43 5.85
CA SER A 91 7.50 12.60 6.99
C SER A 91 8.19 11.23 6.91
N ILE A 92 8.18 10.61 5.74
CA ILE A 92 8.87 9.33 5.50
C ILE A 92 10.37 9.46 5.79
N LEU A 93 11.04 10.50 5.26
CA LEU A 93 12.46 10.72 5.45
C LEU A 93 12.83 11.10 6.88
N GLU A 94 11.95 11.79 7.61
CA GLU A 94 12.17 12.08 9.04
C GLU A 94 12.15 10.79 9.86
N HIS A 95 11.18 9.91 9.61
CA HIS A 95 11.10 8.61 10.28
C HIS A 95 12.22 7.65 9.83
N ASP A 96 12.72 7.78 8.59
CA ASP A 96 13.81 6.94 8.09
C ASP A 96 15.16 7.23 8.79
N LYS A 97 15.31 8.41 9.38
CA LYS A 97 16.49 8.76 10.20
C LYS A 97 16.49 8.10 11.59
N LEU A 98 15.35 7.57 12.03
CA LEU A 98 15.28 6.85 13.28
C LEU A 98 15.95 5.46 13.15
N GLY A 99 16.48 4.92 14.23
CA GLY A 99 17.37 3.76 14.23
C GLY A 99 16.87 2.48 13.55
N HIS A 100 15.58 2.39 13.23
CA HIS A 100 14.99 1.25 12.51
C HIS A 100 14.47 1.64 11.12
N GLY A 101 14.67 2.88 10.67
CA GLY A 101 14.13 3.39 9.42
C GLY A 101 12.60 3.48 9.39
N THR A 102 12.04 4.00 8.31
CA THR A 102 10.59 3.96 8.05
C THR A 102 10.16 2.53 7.73
N ILE A 103 10.85 1.89 6.78
CA ILE A 103 10.70 0.47 6.47
C ILE A 103 11.84 -0.27 7.18
N SER A 104 11.48 -1.10 8.18
CA SER A 104 12.46 -1.74 9.09
C SER A 104 13.08 -3.03 8.52
N VAL A 105 12.83 -3.33 7.27
CA VAL A 105 13.33 -4.53 6.56
C VAL A 105 13.82 -4.14 5.16
N PRO A 106 14.75 -4.89 4.55
CA PRO A 106 15.17 -4.63 3.17
C PRO A 106 14.00 -4.74 2.20
N SER A 107 13.85 -3.73 1.34
CA SER A 107 12.88 -3.75 0.23
C SER A 107 13.37 -4.64 -0.93
N LEU A 108 12.49 -4.96 -1.88
CA LEU A 108 12.87 -5.61 -3.14
C LEU A 108 13.94 -4.79 -3.87
N GLY A 109 13.79 -3.45 -3.90
CA GLY A 109 14.79 -2.57 -4.50
C GLY A 109 16.16 -2.65 -3.81
N ASP A 110 16.21 -2.72 -2.47
CA ASP A 110 17.47 -2.91 -1.73
C ASP A 110 18.12 -4.25 -2.07
N ARG A 111 17.31 -5.31 -2.16
CA ARG A 111 17.78 -6.67 -2.49
C ARG A 111 18.30 -6.77 -3.92
N LEU A 112 17.58 -6.18 -4.87
CA LEU A 112 18.02 -6.09 -6.25
C LEU A 112 19.32 -5.31 -6.37
N GLY A 113 19.43 -4.14 -5.73
CA GLY A 113 20.63 -3.32 -5.74
C GLY A 113 21.84 -4.02 -5.14
N ALA A 114 21.67 -4.74 -4.01
CA ALA A 114 22.74 -5.56 -3.42
C ALA A 114 23.21 -6.69 -4.33
N ALA A 115 22.29 -7.24 -5.17
CA ALA A 115 22.61 -8.27 -6.16
C ALA A 115 23.11 -7.69 -7.52
N GLY A 116 23.35 -6.37 -7.62
CA GLY A 116 23.78 -5.72 -8.86
C GLY A 116 22.71 -5.64 -9.94
N LYS A 117 21.44 -5.80 -9.57
CA LYS A 117 20.25 -5.65 -10.42
C LYS A 117 19.59 -4.31 -10.16
N THR A 118 18.66 -3.93 -11.02
CA THR A 118 18.06 -2.59 -11.01
C THR A 118 16.56 -2.63 -10.81
N MET A 119 16.01 -1.63 -10.08
CA MET A 119 14.59 -1.40 -9.94
C MET A 119 14.25 0.07 -10.22
N ARG A 120 13.24 0.30 -11.06
CA ARG A 120 12.79 1.64 -11.43
C ARG A 120 11.29 1.76 -11.21
N VAL A 121 10.89 2.81 -10.50
CA VAL A 121 9.49 3.09 -10.13
C VAL A 121 9.03 4.39 -10.79
N LEU A 122 7.98 4.31 -11.57
CA LEU A 122 7.17 5.42 -12.05
C LEU A 122 5.80 5.34 -11.40
N CYS A 123 5.35 6.40 -10.76
CA CYS A 123 4.11 6.37 -9.98
C CYS A 123 3.27 7.62 -10.17
N ALA A 124 2.00 7.44 -10.51
CA ALA A 124 0.98 8.47 -10.60
C ALA A 124 0.08 8.45 -9.34
N ASN A 125 0.69 8.52 -8.18
CA ASN A 125 0.03 8.66 -6.89
C ASN A 125 0.79 9.71 -6.05
N SER A 126 0.51 9.85 -4.76
CA SER A 126 1.21 10.78 -3.88
C SER A 126 2.72 10.53 -3.88
N SER A 127 3.50 11.57 -3.59
CA SER A 127 4.96 11.48 -3.51
C SER A 127 5.42 10.50 -2.43
N GLY A 128 4.66 10.37 -1.35
CA GLY A 128 4.94 9.41 -0.29
C GLY A 128 4.66 7.97 -0.72
N SER A 129 3.52 7.71 -1.39
CA SER A 129 3.20 6.41 -2.00
C SER A 129 4.33 5.95 -2.93
N THR A 130 4.78 6.85 -3.81
CA THR A 130 5.90 6.61 -4.71
C THR A 130 7.16 6.24 -3.92
N ARG A 131 7.51 7.02 -2.89
CA ARG A 131 8.73 6.82 -2.09
C ARG A 131 8.72 5.47 -1.36
N LEU A 132 7.58 5.03 -0.83
CA LEU A 132 7.47 3.77 -0.09
C LEU A 132 7.62 2.51 -0.96
N GLN A 133 7.49 2.62 -2.28
CA GLN A 133 7.76 1.51 -3.20
C GLN A 133 9.26 1.22 -3.36
N HIS A 134 10.11 2.26 -3.26
CA HIS A 134 11.57 2.10 -3.31
C HIS A 134 12.26 3.30 -2.64
N ILE A 135 12.34 3.26 -1.31
CA ILE A 135 12.78 4.41 -0.48
C ILE A 135 14.24 4.80 -0.72
N HIS A 136 15.10 3.86 -1.10
CA HIS A 136 16.56 4.03 -1.21
C HIS A 136 17.06 3.94 -2.67
N ALA A 137 16.26 4.32 -3.65
CA ALA A 137 16.68 4.24 -5.06
C ALA A 137 17.96 5.02 -5.39
N ASP A 138 18.29 6.06 -4.63
CA ASP A 138 19.53 6.84 -4.78
C ASP A 138 20.79 6.15 -4.25
N ARG A 139 20.65 5.05 -3.50
CA ARG A 139 21.79 4.27 -2.99
C ARG A 139 22.39 3.32 -4.03
N TYR A 140 21.64 3.02 -5.08
CA TYR A 140 22.02 1.99 -6.05
C TYR A 140 22.08 2.54 -7.48
N PRO A 141 23.18 2.30 -8.21
CA PRO A 141 23.29 2.74 -9.60
C PRO A 141 22.19 2.16 -10.50
N GLY A 142 21.58 2.99 -11.34
CA GLY A 142 20.56 2.57 -12.29
C GLY A 142 19.13 2.43 -11.72
N HIS A 143 18.95 2.63 -10.41
CA HIS A 143 17.63 2.67 -9.80
C HIS A 143 16.95 4.04 -10.01
N LEU A 144 15.62 4.04 -9.90
CA LEU A 144 14.78 5.24 -10.04
C LEU A 144 13.59 5.16 -9.11
N ASN A 145 13.22 6.30 -8.51
CA ASN A 145 11.93 6.49 -7.87
C ASN A 145 11.37 7.85 -8.32
N CYS A 146 10.29 7.84 -9.10
CA CYS A 146 9.75 8.99 -9.80
C CYS A 146 8.25 9.14 -9.56
N CYS A 147 7.85 10.25 -8.93
CA CYS A 147 6.47 10.69 -8.82
C CYS A 147 6.13 11.63 -9.99
N VAL A 148 5.16 11.27 -10.82
CA VAL A 148 4.81 12.08 -12.00
C VAL A 148 4.12 13.40 -11.65
N HIS A 149 3.57 13.52 -10.43
CA HIS A 149 2.94 14.75 -9.94
C HIS A 149 3.94 15.75 -9.36
N ASP A 150 5.17 15.32 -9.07
CA ASP A 150 6.26 16.20 -8.65
C ASP A 150 7.62 15.59 -9.01
N LEU A 151 8.10 15.89 -10.22
CA LEU A 151 9.40 15.41 -10.70
C LEU A 151 10.59 15.97 -9.90
N SER A 152 10.40 17.03 -9.11
CA SER A 152 11.45 17.56 -8.24
C SER A 152 11.85 16.59 -7.12
N LEU A 153 10.95 15.65 -6.77
CA LEU A 153 11.17 14.61 -5.75
C LEU A 153 11.79 13.33 -6.29
N THR A 154 12.04 13.27 -7.59
CA THR A 154 12.70 12.12 -8.24
C THR A 154 14.12 11.89 -7.68
N ILE A 155 14.45 10.64 -7.43
CA ILE A 155 15.79 10.18 -7.06
C ILE A 155 16.25 9.05 -8.01
N PRO A 156 17.54 9.05 -8.37
CA PRO A 156 18.61 10.00 -8.03
C PRO A 156 18.53 11.33 -8.81
N SER A 157 19.38 12.29 -8.46
CA SER A 157 19.34 13.67 -8.98
C SER A 157 19.59 13.78 -10.49
N ASN A 158 20.47 12.95 -11.04
CA ASN A 158 20.73 12.92 -12.48
C ASN A 158 19.49 12.49 -13.31
N GLU A 159 18.71 11.57 -12.79
CA GLU A 159 17.43 11.14 -13.40
C GLU A 159 16.40 12.27 -13.29
N ARG A 160 16.32 12.93 -12.13
CA ARG A 160 15.46 14.10 -11.93
C ARG A 160 15.73 15.19 -12.95
N GLU A 161 16.99 15.57 -13.13
CA GLU A 161 17.39 16.61 -14.09
C GLU A 161 16.97 16.25 -15.52
N ALA A 162 17.17 14.99 -15.93
CA ALA A 162 16.79 14.51 -17.25
C ALA A 162 15.26 14.50 -17.46
N LEU A 163 14.49 14.07 -16.47
CA LEU A 163 13.03 14.06 -16.55
C LEU A 163 12.44 15.47 -16.55
N GLN A 164 12.96 16.35 -15.66
CA GLN A 164 12.53 17.75 -15.62
C GLN A 164 12.89 18.54 -16.89
N ALA A 165 14.00 18.23 -17.54
CA ALA A 165 14.37 18.85 -18.81
C ALA A 165 13.32 18.58 -19.92
N LYS A 166 12.62 17.44 -19.86
CA LYS A 166 11.63 17.06 -20.88
C LYS A 166 10.19 17.39 -20.48
N TRP A 167 9.82 17.19 -19.20
CA TRP A 167 8.43 17.29 -18.72
C TRP A 167 8.23 18.35 -17.62
N GLY A 168 9.20 19.26 -17.41
CA GLY A 168 9.11 20.27 -16.36
C GLY A 168 9.04 19.64 -14.97
N ASN A 169 8.15 20.11 -14.12
CA ASN A 169 7.98 19.56 -12.78
C ASN A 169 6.89 18.47 -12.71
N GLY A 170 6.47 17.92 -13.84
CA GLY A 170 5.38 16.95 -13.90
C GLY A 170 4.01 17.60 -14.08
N VAL A 171 2.96 16.89 -13.69
CA VAL A 171 1.57 17.35 -13.79
C VAL A 171 0.92 17.41 -12.42
N PRO A 172 0.07 18.42 -12.12
CA PRO A 172 -0.62 18.47 -10.84
C PRO A 172 -1.57 17.28 -10.71
N LEU A 173 -1.71 16.76 -9.48
CA LEU A 173 -2.72 15.75 -9.17
C LEU A 173 -4.11 16.35 -9.32
N GLN A 174 -4.97 15.72 -10.12
CA GLN A 174 -6.36 16.09 -10.36
C GLN A 174 -7.25 14.85 -10.33
N PHE A 175 -8.55 15.00 -10.13
CA PHE A 175 -9.48 13.88 -10.11
C PHE A 175 -10.58 14.04 -11.16
N PRO A 176 -10.80 13.07 -12.05
CA PRO A 176 -9.96 11.88 -12.31
C PRO A 176 -8.56 12.23 -12.81
N ASP A 177 -7.57 11.40 -12.47
CA ASP A 177 -6.16 11.64 -12.80
C ASP A 177 -5.78 11.10 -14.19
N PHE A 178 -6.32 11.73 -15.21
CA PHE A 178 -6.01 11.41 -16.61
C PHE A 178 -4.58 11.85 -16.99
N ASP A 179 -4.20 13.05 -16.57
CA ASP A 179 -2.89 13.63 -16.94
C ASP A 179 -1.73 12.89 -16.27
N GLY A 180 -1.87 12.48 -15.01
CA GLY A 180 -0.86 11.67 -14.31
C GLY A 180 -0.69 10.30 -14.93
N THR A 181 -1.78 9.60 -15.22
CA THR A 181 -1.77 8.30 -15.92
C THR A 181 -1.14 8.43 -17.33
N LYS A 182 -1.46 9.51 -18.04
CA LYS A 182 -0.85 9.80 -19.36
C LYS A 182 0.66 10.05 -19.22
N LEU A 183 1.09 10.92 -18.31
CA LEU A 183 2.50 11.26 -18.15
C LEU A 183 3.31 10.03 -17.71
N LEU A 184 2.79 9.19 -16.82
CA LEU A 184 3.42 7.92 -16.46
C LEU A 184 3.67 7.06 -17.70
N THR A 185 2.67 6.94 -18.56
CA THR A 185 2.75 6.17 -19.81
C THR A 185 3.75 6.78 -20.79
N ASP A 186 3.75 8.12 -20.94
CA ASP A 186 4.70 8.84 -21.80
C ASP A 186 6.14 8.65 -21.32
N ILE A 187 6.41 8.77 -20.00
CA ILE A 187 7.73 8.53 -19.43
C ILE A 187 8.18 7.08 -19.69
N PHE A 188 7.29 6.10 -19.54
CA PHE A 188 7.61 4.73 -19.84
C PHE A 188 8.05 4.53 -21.29
N PHE A 189 7.25 4.98 -22.26
CA PHE A 189 7.53 4.75 -23.67
C PHE A 189 8.66 5.64 -24.23
N GLU A 190 8.78 6.87 -23.75
CA GLU A 190 9.71 7.87 -24.33
C GLU A 190 11.00 8.03 -23.55
N TYR A 191 11.12 7.44 -22.36
CA TYR A 191 12.31 7.57 -21.52
C TYR A 191 12.83 6.21 -21.01
N GLU A 192 11.99 5.39 -20.41
CA GLU A 192 12.43 4.11 -19.83
C GLU A 192 12.72 3.06 -20.91
N LEU A 193 11.78 2.86 -21.80
CA LEU A 193 11.88 1.80 -22.81
C LEU A 193 13.05 2.00 -23.79
N PRO A 194 13.30 3.22 -24.34
CA PRO A 194 14.43 3.47 -25.22
C PRO A 194 15.82 3.32 -24.58
N ARG A 195 15.91 3.44 -23.26
CA ARG A 195 17.17 3.32 -22.51
C ARG A 195 17.46 1.86 -22.11
N GLY A 196 16.54 0.97 -22.36
CA GLY A 196 16.54 -0.40 -21.90
C GLY A 196 15.93 -0.55 -20.50
N LEU A 197 14.95 -1.44 -20.39
CA LEU A 197 14.24 -1.69 -19.14
C LEU A 197 15.18 -2.10 -18.02
N ALA A 198 14.89 -1.67 -16.80
CA ALA A 198 15.45 -2.20 -15.57
C ALA A 198 15.14 -3.69 -15.41
N ASP A 199 15.78 -4.37 -14.47
CA ASP A 199 15.43 -5.76 -14.13
C ASP A 199 14.00 -5.84 -13.58
N VAL A 200 13.58 -4.82 -12.80
CA VAL A 200 12.19 -4.63 -12.37
C VAL A 200 11.77 -3.19 -12.65
N THR A 201 10.70 -3.02 -13.45
CA THR A 201 10.09 -1.71 -13.71
C THR A 201 8.67 -1.70 -13.15
N VAL A 202 8.36 -0.75 -12.28
CA VAL A 202 7.05 -0.55 -11.69
C VAL A 202 6.37 0.66 -12.32
N LEU A 203 5.14 0.47 -12.78
CA LEU A 203 4.26 1.49 -13.31
C LEU A 203 3.01 1.51 -12.44
N TRP A 204 2.91 2.45 -11.48
CA TRP A 204 1.82 2.49 -10.52
C TRP A 204 0.84 3.60 -10.86
N ILE A 205 -0.36 3.23 -11.28
CA ILE A 205 -1.46 4.12 -11.63
C ILE A 205 -2.28 4.40 -10.38
N GLY A 206 -2.49 5.66 -10.00
CA GLY A 206 -3.24 6.06 -8.80
C GLY A 206 -4.76 5.91 -8.91
N GLU A 207 -5.25 5.53 -10.09
CA GLU A 207 -6.66 5.26 -10.34
C GLU A 207 -6.98 3.75 -10.28
N PRO A 208 -8.16 3.38 -9.80
CA PRO A 208 -9.34 4.21 -9.49
C PRO A 208 -9.43 4.75 -8.05
N ASP A 209 -8.40 4.62 -7.21
CA ASP A 209 -8.43 5.02 -5.80
C ASP A 209 -8.83 6.49 -5.64
N HIS A 210 -8.13 7.40 -6.31
CA HIS A 210 -8.36 8.84 -6.24
C HIS A 210 -9.82 9.20 -6.58
N SER A 211 -10.31 8.69 -7.71
CA SER A 211 -11.69 8.95 -8.15
C SER A 211 -12.72 8.28 -7.25
N SER A 212 -12.41 7.11 -6.67
CA SER A 212 -13.32 6.43 -5.74
C SER A 212 -13.53 7.23 -4.46
N HIS A 213 -12.46 7.81 -3.92
CA HIS A 213 -12.54 8.71 -2.75
C HIS A 213 -13.34 9.97 -3.04
N GLU A 214 -13.14 10.59 -4.20
CA GLU A 214 -13.75 11.88 -4.52
C GLU A 214 -15.21 11.76 -4.95
N PHE A 215 -15.54 10.75 -5.78
CA PHE A 215 -16.84 10.66 -6.43
C PHE A 215 -17.67 9.44 -6.01
N GLY A 216 -17.02 8.36 -5.57
CA GLY A 216 -17.65 7.08 -5.28
C GLY A 216 -17.22 5.97 -6.25
N ILE A 217 -17.25 4.73 -5.77
CA ILE A 217 -16.70 3.56 -6.47
C ILE A 217 -17.33 3.34 -7.85
N PHE A 218 -18.64 3.58 -7.96
CA PHE A 218 -19.44 3.31 -9.16
C PHE A 218 -19.91 4.59 -9.87
N ASP A 219 -19.43 5.77 -9.46
CA ASP A 219 -19.71 7.03 -10.14
C ASP A 219 -19.14 7.00 -11.56
N GLU A 220 -19.80 7.70 -12.49
CA GLU A 220 -19.40 7.73 -13.92
C GLU A 220 -17.98 8.26 -14.10
N LYS A 221 -17.53 9.23 -13.29
CA LYS A 221 -16.16 9.75 -13.37
C LYS A 221 -15.13 8.69 -12.95
N THR A 222 -15.44 7.89 -11.93
CA THR A 222 -14.59 6.77 -11.50
C THR A 222 -14.57 5.66 -12.54
N VAL A 223 -15.71 5.40 -13.21
CA VAL A 223 -15.77 4.49 -14.37
C VAL A 223 -14.90 4.99 -15.51
N GLN A 224 -14.92 6.31 -15.81
CA GLN A 224 -14.06 6.92 -16.82
C GLN A 224 -12.58 6.82 -16.44
N ALA A 225 -12.23 7.01 -15.16
CA ALA A 225 -10.87 6.82 -14.67
C ALA A 225 -10.37 5.38 -14.89
N ARG A 226 -11.19 4.36 -14.55
CA ARG A 226 -10.86 2.96 -14.83
C ARG A 226 -10.64 2.69 -16.33
N ARG A 227 -11.52 3.20 -17.19
CA ARG A 227 -11.38 3.05 -18.65
C ARG A 227 -10.10 3.69 -19.16
N HIS A 228 -9.76 4.88 -18.67
CA HIS A 228 -8.53 5.57 -19.06
C HIS A 228 -7.28 4.81 -18.59
N ALA A 229 -7.28 4.30 -17.36
CA ALA A 229 -6.22 3.44 -16.85
C ALA A 229 -6.09 2.14 -17.67
N ASP A 230 -7.21 1.55 -18.10
CA ASP A 230 -7.22 0.38 -18.97
C ASP A 230 -6.67 0.67 -20.38
N GLU A 231 -6.96 1.85 -20.95
CA GLU A 231 -6.37 2.29 -22.21
C GLU A 231 -4.84 2.45 -22.10
N ALA A 232 -4.35 3.02 -21.01
CA ALA A 232 -2.91 3.12 -20.74
C ALA A 232 -2.27 1.72 -20.60
N PHE A 233 -2.91 0.83 -19.87
CA PHE A 233 -2.48 -0.57 -19.77
C PHE A 233 -2.52 -1.28 -21.13
N GLY A 234 -3.54 -1.03 -21.94
CA GLY A 234 -3.68 -1.58 -23.28
C GLY A 234 -2.48 -1.29 -24.20
N LYS A 235 -1.90 -0.07 -24.10
CA LYS A 235 -0.68 0.29 -24.84
C LYS A 235 0.54 -0.52 -24.36
N ILE A 236 0.69 -0.67 -23.02
CA ILE A 236 1.77 -1.45 -22.41
C ILE A 236 1.62 -2.93 -22.82
N LEU A 237 0.41 -3.47 -22.73
CA LEU A 237 0.09 -4.84 -23.13
C LEU A 237 0.37 -5.10 -24.60
N GLN A 238 0.00 -4.19 -25.50
CA GLN A 238 0.29 -4.30 -26.94
C GLN A 238 1.80 -4.35 -27.20
N TRP A 239 2.58 -3.48 -26.57
CA TRP A 239 4.03 -3.51 -26.68
C TRP A 239 4.59 -4.84 -26.10
N TRP A 240 4.09 -5.28 -24.94
CA TRP A 240 4.56 -6.52 -24.34
C TRP A 240 4.26 -7.74 -25.21
N GLU A 241 3.09 -7.81 -25.82
CA GLU A 241 2.70 -8.91 -26.74
C GLU A 241 3.55 -8.93 -28.03
N SER A 242 3.92 -7.74 -28.55
CA SER A 242 4.71 -7.64 -29.79
C SER A 242 6.21 -7.82 -29.60
N GLU A 243 6.78 -7.32 -28.51
CA GLU A 243 8.21 -7.21 -28.29
C GLU A 243 8.66 -7.73 -26.92
N GLY A 244 8.00 -7.32 -25.84
CA GLY A 244 8.44 -7.54 -24.46
C GLY A 244 8.52 -9.02 -24.11
N LYS A 245 7.48 -9.78 -24.46
CA LYS A 245 7.41 -11.21 -24.18
C LYS A 245 8.56 -12.00 -24.83
N GLN A 246 8.88 -11.69 -26.07
CA GLN A 246 9.99 -12.33 -26.79
C GLN A 246 11.37 -11.92 -26.25
N SER A 247 11.42 -10.79 -25.53
CA SER A 247 12.64 -10.27 -24.88
C SER A 247 12.82 -10.77 -23.44
N GLY A 248 12.01 -11.74 -22.98
CA GLY A 248 12.08 -12.31 -21.62
C GLY A 248 11.46 -11.42 -20.54
N VAL A 249 10.55 -10.50 -20.90
CA VAL A 249 9.86 -9.65 -19.96
C VAL A 249 8.61 -10.37 -19.41
N GLN A 250 8.55 -10.51 -18.09
CA GLN A 250 7.38 -10.99 -17.38
C GLN A 250 6.45 -9.81 -17.11
N LEU A 251 5.16 -9.91 -17.43
CA LEU A 251 4.17 -8.87 -17.17
C LEU A 251 3.31 -9.28 -15.96
N VAL A 252 3.22 -8.36 -15.00
CA VAL A 252 2.41 -8.49 -13.79
C VAL A 252 1.41 -7.37 -13.73
N THR A 253 0.17 -7.66 -13.36
CA THR A 253 -0.82 -6.65 -12.95
C THR A 253 -1.30 -6.93 -11.54
N MET A 254 -1.48 -5.87 -10.75
CA MET A 254 -1.94 -5.99 -9.37
C MET A 254 -2.69 -4.77 -8.88
N SER A 255 -3.42 -4.93 -7.77
CA SER A 255 -3.88 -3.80 -6.95
C SER A 255 -3.43 -4.00 -5.50
N ASP A 256 -3.37 -2.91 -4.75
CA ASP A 256 -2.94 -2.92 -3.35
C ASP A 256 -4.09 -3.11 -2.37
N HIS A 257 -5.29 -2.72 -2.71
CA HIS A 257 -6.54 -2.94 -1.95
C HIS A 257 -7.76 -2.70 -2.86
N GLY A 258 -8.94 -2.82 -2.29
CA GLY A 258 -10.19 -2.37 -2.88
C GLY A 258 -10.86 -1.33 -1.99
N HIS A 259 -12.20 -1.16 -2.10
CA HIS A 259 -12.95 -0.12 -1.39
C HIS A 259 -14.28 -0.65 -0.86
N GLY A 260 -14.71 -0.11 0.30
CA GLY A 260 -16.09 -0.10 0.75
C GLY A 260 -16.77 1.25 0.47
N GLU A 261 -18.10 1.28 0.50
CA GLU A 261 -18.91 2.49 0.29
C GLU A 261 -19.23 3.17 1.62
N VAL A 262 -18.89 4.45 1.77
CA VAL A 262 -19.18 5.24 2.97
C VAL A 262 -20.67 5.58 3.04
N VAL A 263 -21.34 5.18 4.12
CA VAL A 263 -22.78 5.41 4.30
C VAL A 263 -23.12 6.23 5.53
N LYS A 264 -22.17 6.39 6.45
CA LYS A 264 -22.36 7.16 7.69
C LYS A 264 -21.03 7.72 8.16
N HIS A 265 -21.03 8.94 8.66
CA HIS A 265 -19.91 9.50 9.42
C HIS A 265 -20.17 9.33 10.91
N PHE A 266 -19.11 9.11 11.67
CA PHE A 266 -19.16 9.06 13.12
C PHE A 266 -17.87 9.61 13.71
N ASP A 267 -17.98 10.70 14.47
CA ASP A 267 -16.84 11.28 15.17
C ASP A 267 -16.59 10.53 16.49
N LEU A 268 -15.61 9.62 16.46
CA LEU A 268 -15.22 8.86 17.65
C LEU A 268 -14.49 9.75 18.68
N ALA A 269 -13.78 10.80 18.24
CA ALA A 269 -13.10 11.71 19.16
C ALA A 269 -14.13 12.48 19.98
N ASP A 270 -15.17 13.02 19.35
CA ASP A 270 -16.24 13.72 20.05
C ASP A 270 -17.03 12.78 20.98
N TYR A 271 -17.36 11.57 20.53
CA TYR A 271 -17.99 10.57 21.40
C TYR A 271 -17.17 10.30 22.66
N LEU A 272 -15.87 10.11 22.53
CA LEU A 272 -14.99 9.86 23.68
C LEU A 272 -14.78 11.12 24.53
N ARG A 273 -14.75 12.33 23.93
CA ARG A 273 -14.74 13.61 24.68
C ARG A 273 -15.99 13.76 25.55
N GLU A 274 -17.16 13.38 25.04
CA GLU A 274 -18.41 13.36 25.83
C GLU A 274 -18.36 12.38 27.01
N LYS A 275 -17.56 11.32 26.91
CA LYS A 275 -17.27 10.38 28.01
C LYS A 275 -16.24 10.92 29.00
N GLY A 276 -15.66 12.09 28.74
CA GLY A 276 -14.68 12.75 29.62
C GLY A 276 -13.22 12.51 29.27
N TRP A 277 -12.91 11.89 28.13
CA TRP A 277 -11.54 11.71 27.67
C TRP A 277 -10.97 12.99 27.07
N ARG A 278 -9.74 13.34 27.45
CA ARG A 278 -8.97 14.41 26.77
C ARG A 278 -8.25 13.82 25.57
N ILE A 279 -8.77 14.06 24.37
CA ILE A 279 -8.27 13.49 23.13
C ILE A 279 -7.71 14.59 22.24
N LEU A 280 -6.53 14.35 21.69
CA LEU A 280 -6.02 15.05 20.51
C LEU A 280 -6.07 14.13 19.30
N THR A 281 -6.63 14.61 18.22
CA THR A 281 -6.52 13.98 16.90
C THR A 281 -5.15 14.26 16.29
N GLY A 282 -4.73 13.43 15.33
CA GLY A 282 -3.49 13.69 14.59
C GLY A 282 -3.47 15.08 13.94
N LYS A 283 -4.63 15.60 13.51
CA LYS A 283 -4.78 16.96 12.97
C LYS A 283 -4.46 18.03 14.03
N GLU A 284 -5.00 17.90 15.23
CA GLU A 284 -4.78 18.85 16.32
C GLU A 284 -3.31 18.85 16.78
N VAL A 285 -2.63 17.70 16.76
CA VAL A 285 -1.17 17.63 17.00
C VAL A 285 -0.39 18.35 15.90
N LEU A 286 -0.77 18.17 14.63
CA LEU A 286 -0.16 18.88 13.48
C LEU A 286 -0.41 20.41 13.53
N GLU A 287 -1.50 20.85 14.16
CA GLU A 287 -1.83 22.26 14.40
C GLU A 287 -1.09 22.84 15.62
N GLY A 288 -0.25 22.05 16.29
CA GLY A 288 0.66 22.48 17.36
C GLY A 288 0.07 22.35 18.76
N GLN A 289 -1.03 21.61 18.95
CA GLN A 289 -1.52 21.31 20.30
C GLN A 289 -0.54 20.39 21.04
N ASN A 290 -0.39 20.63 22.35
CA ASN A 290 0.59 19.91 23.17
C ASN A 290 0.08 18.53 23.57
N GLU A 291 0.75 17.49 23.14
CA GLU A 291 0.43 16.09 23.41
C GLU A 291 0.32 15.77 24.93
N ALA A 292 1.11 16.46 25.77
CA ALA A 292 1.10 16.25 27.21
C ALA A 292 -0.23 16.65 27.89
N ASP A 293 -1.07 17.44 27.21
CA ASP A 293 -2.35 17.90 27.76
C ASP A 293 -3.49 16.89 27.51
N ALA A 294 -3.23 15.84 26.72
CA ALA A 294 -4.19 14.80 26.36
C ALA A 294 -4.00 13.52 27.17
N ASP A 295 -5.05 12.73 27.30
CA ASP A 295 -4.99 11.34 27.78
C ASP A 295 -4.65 10.41 26.62
N LEU A 296 -5.16 10.73 25.43
CA LEU A 296 -5.07 9.91 24.22
C LEU A 296 -4.71 10.75 22.99
N ILE A 297 -3.89 10.18 22.13
CA ILE A 297 -3.72 10.64 20.74
C ILE A 297 -4.48 9.66 19.84
N MET A 298 -5.34 10.17 18.96
CA MET A 298 -6.13 9.39 18.00
C MET A 298 -5.71 9.72 16.57
N VAL A 299 -5.30 8.71 15.79
CA VAL A 299 -4.87 8.89 14.40
C VAL A 299 -5.48 7.79 13.51
N GLY A 300 -5.88 8.16 12.31
CA GLY A 300 -6.50 7.29 11.31
C GLY A 300 -7.92 7.71 10.99
N THR A 301 -8.53 7.07 9.99
CA THR A 301 -9.86 7.44 9.47
C THR A 301 -10.88 6.29 9.56
N TYR A 302 -10.45 5.06 9.31
CA TYR A 302 -11.32 3.87 9.37
C TYR A 302 -10.76 2.80 10.32
N ALA A 303 -9.48 2.44 10.21
CA ALA A 303 -8.75 1.68 11.22
C ALA A 303 -7.99 2.65 12.13
N LEU A 304 -8.67 3.16 13.15
CA LEU A 304 -8.16 4.20 14.06
C LEU A 304 -7.20 3.63 15.09
N GLY A 305 -6.05 4.26 15.26
CA GLY A 305 -5.15 4.01 16.38
C GLY A 305 -5.43 4.96 17.54
N LEU A 306 -5.39 4.44 18.77
CA LEU A 306 -5.50 5.17 20.02
C LEU A 306 -4.26 4.89 20.86
N TRP A 307 -3.46 5.92 21.13
CA TRP A 307 -2.24 5.86 21.93
C TRP A 307 -2.43 6.64 23.23
N GLN A 308 -2.22 6.00 24.38
CA GLN A 308 -2.15 6.72 25.65
C GLN A 308 -0.89 7.59 25.69
N THR A 309 -1.01 8.83 26.10
CA THR A 309 0.14 9.71 26.35
C THR A 309 0.91 9.29 27.59
N HIS A 310 0.19 8.79 28.57
CA HIS A 310 0.74 8.21 29.80
C HIS A 310 0.16 6.81 30.02
N PRO A 311 0.97 5.73 29.85
CA PRO A 311 0.48 4.36 29.99
C PRO A 311 -0.20 4.11 31.34
N ASN A 312 -1.49 3.77 31.32
CA ASN A 312 -2.30 3.47 32.49
C ASN A 312 -3.28 2.33 32.17
N LYS A 313 -3.08 1.19 32.84
CA LYS A 313 -3.87 -0.01 32.58
C LYS A 313 -5.35 0.13 32.94
N GLU A 314 -5.67 0.85 34.03
CA GLU A 314 -7.06 1.03 34.47
C GLU A 314 -7.81 1.94 33.49
N GLN A 315 -7.18 3.02 33.05
CA GLN A 315 -7.72 3.90 32.01
C GLN A 315 -7.90 3.14 30.69
N LEU A 316 -6.93 2.26 30.32
CA LEU A 316 -7.05 1.49 29.08
C LEU A 316 -8.24 0.50 29.10
N LEU A 317 -8.53 -0.09 30.26
CA LEU A 317 -9.73 -0.92 30.45
C LEU A 317 -11.01 -0.10 30.38
N ALA A 318 -11.05 1.09 30.99
CA ALA A 318 -12.18 2.00 30.93
C ALA A 318 -12.42 2.47 29.47
N LEU A 319 -11.35 2.84 28.75
CA LEU A 319 -11.43 3.19 27.32
C LEU A 319 -12.03 2.04 26.49
N ARG A 320 -11.55 0.82 26.69
CA ARG A 320 -12.12 -0.37 26.03
C ARG A 320 -13.62 -0.51 26.32
N ASP A 321 -14.06 -0.29 27.57
CA ASP A 321 -15.47 -0.40 27.95
C ASP A 321 -16.33 0.66 27.30
N ASP A 322 -15.85 1.91 27.18
CA ASP A 322 -16.52 2.97 26.43
C ASP A 322 -16.61 2.65 24.93
N LEU A 323 -15.54 2.14 24.34
CA LEU A 323 -15.51 1.72 22.94
C LEU A 323 -16.49 0.57 22.65
N MET A 324 -16.59 -0.41 23.56
CA MET A 324 -17.54 -1.52 23.43
C MET A 324 -19.01 -1.09 23.51
N GLN A 325 -19.30 0.07 24.09
CA GLN A 325 -20.64 0.65 24.14
C GLN A 325 -20.95 1.52 22.91
N CYS A 326 -19.98 1.85 22.10
CA CYS A 326 -20.14 2.71 20.94
C CYS A 326 -20.73 1.92 19.75
N GLU A 327 -21.88 2.34 19.24
CA GLU A 327 -22.58 1.68 18.13
C GLU A 327 -21.81 1.70 16.80
N ALA A 328 -20.85 2.63 16.66
CA ALA A 328 -20.04 2.76 15.44
C ALA A 328 -18.77 1.89 15.46
N VAL A 329 -18.44 1.27 16.59
CA VAL A 329 -17.27 0.41 16.73
C VAL A 329 -17.61 -1.02 16.31
N GLY A 330 -16.87 -1.54 15.33
CA GLY A 330 -17.02 -2.91 14.84
C GLY A 330 -16.06 -3.89 15.50
N LEU A 331 -14.76 -3.55 15.52
CA LEU A 331 -13.71 -4.40 16.10
C LEU A 331 -12.74 -3.55 16.93
N ILE A 332 -12.21 -4.16 17.98
CA ILE A 332 -11.16 -3.57 18.80
C ILE A 332 -9.98 -4.54 18.88
N PHE A 333 -8.80 -4.06 18.52
CA PHE A 333 -7.55 -4.79 18.65
C PHE A 333 -6.66 -4.16 19.73
N SER A 334 -5.81 -4.95 20.34
CA SER A 334 -4.69 -4.50 21.18
C SER A 334 -3.44 -5.33 20.88
N GLN A 335 -2.29 -4.89 21.38
CA GLN A 335 -1.04 -5.63 21.22
C GLN A 335 -1.19 -7.08 21.74
N PRO A 336 -0.37 -8.02 21.25
CA PRO A 336 -0.42 -9.42 21.69
C PRO A 336 -0.30 -9.57 23.21
N ASN A 337 -0.95 -10.57 23.76
CA ASN A 337 -0.81 -10.93 25.16
C ASN A 337 0.63 -11.39 25.42
N PRO A 338 1.41 -10.72 26.28
CA PRO A 338 2.81 -11.10 26.52
C PRO A 338 2.99 -12.49 27.14
N LYS A 339 1.94 -13.07 27.73
CA LYS A 339 1.98 -14.44 28.28
C LYS A 339 1.67 -15.50 27.23
N ASP A 340 0.97 -15.15 26.18
CA ASP A 340 0.68 -15.99 25.04
C ASP A 340 0.54 -15.12 23.77
N PRO A 341 1.66 -14.81 23.10
CA PRO A 341 1.66 -13.96 21.91
C PRO A 341 0.90 -14.55 20.71
N THR A 342 0.57 -15.84 20.75
CA THR A 342 -0.17 -16.53 19.68
C THR A 342 -1.68 -16.55 19.93
N ALA A 343 -2.12 -16.06 21.09
CA ALA A 343 -3.54 -16.02 21.44
C ALA A 343 -4.30 -15.06 20.50
N ILE A 344 -5.53 -15.43 20.18
CA ILE A 344 -6.46 -14.56 19.41
C ILE A 344 -6.85 -13.33 20.23
N VAL A 345 -6.85 -13.46 21.57
CA VAL A 345 -7.18 -12.37 22.49
C VAL A 345 -5.96 -11.51 22.74
N GLY A 346 -6.11 -10.19 22.59
CA GLY A 346 -5.06 -9.21 22.84
C GLY A 346 -4.72 -9.06 24.34
N GLN A 347 -3.73 -8.20 24.61
CA GLN A 347 -3.31 -7.93 26.00
C GLN A 347 -4.40 -7.25 26.84
N VAL A 348 -5.33 -6.54 26.20
CA VAL A 348 -6.52 -5.93 26.83
C VAL A 348 -7.67 -6.94 26.74
N PRO A 349 -8.22 -7.42 27.85
CA PRO A 349 -9.34 -8.37 27.81
C PRO A 349 -10.52 -7.85 27.03
N GLY A 350 -11.13 -8.70 26.19
CA GLY A 350 -12.26 -8.33 25.32
C GLY A 350 -11.85 -7.72 23.98
N THR A 351 -10.55 -7.64 23.67
CA THR A 351 -10.07 -7.22 22.35
C THR A 351 -9.43 -8.38 21.60
N PHE A 352 -9.33 -8.27 20.30
CA PHE A 352 -8.51 -9.16 19.48
C PHE A 352 -7.03 -8.78 19.54
N SER A 353 -6.15 -9.77 19.35
CA SER A 353 -4.71 -9.50 19.21
C SER A 353 -4.38 -8.92 17.82
N GLU A 354 -3.57 -7.86 17.76
CA GLU A 354 -2.99 -7.34 16.52
C GLU A 354 -2.19 -8.42 15.73
N SER A 355 -1.69 -9.46 16.43
CA SER A 355 -0.97 -10.57 15.79
C SER A 355 -1.86 -11.41 14.85
N VAL A 356 -3.17 -11.45 15.07
CA VAL A 356 -4.12 -12.18 14.21
C VAL A 356 -4.19 -11.58 12.81
N VAL A 357 -3.92 -10.28 12.70
CA VAL A 357 -3.90 -9.51 11.45
C VAL A 357 -2.49 -9.07 11.05
N PHE A 358 -1.45 -9.60 11.72
CA PHE A 358 -0.04 -9.29 11.47
C PHE A 358 0.31 -7.80 11.51
N SER A 359 -0.35 -7.05 12.37
CA SER A 359 -0.14 -5.61 12.56
C SER A 359 0.52 -5.26 13.90
N ASP A 360 0.87 -6.27 14.70
CA ASP A 360 1.55 -6.15 15.99
C ASP A 360 2.96 -5.58 15.80
N ASN A 361 3.16 -4.32 16.17
CA ASN A 361 4.43 -3.61 16.04
C ASN A 361 4.65 -2.67 17.23
N LEU A 362 5.92 -2.38 17.54
CA LEU A 362 6.28 -1.44 18.62
C LEU A 362 5.76 0.00 18.37
N ARG A 363 5.48 0.36 17.12
CA ARG A 363 4.84 1.64 16.75
C ARG A 363 3.33 1.60 16.92
N GLY A 364 2.77 0.40 17.13
CA GLY A 364 1.33 0.17 17.19
C GLY A 364 0.63 0.93 18.32
N PRO A 365 -0.68 1.16 18.17
CA PRO A 365 -1.51 1.78 19.19
C PRO A 365 -1.70 0.88 20.41
N ASP A 366 -2.17 1.47 21.51
CA ASP A 366 -2.62 0.69 22.67
C ASP A 366 -3.94 -0.02 22.37
N LEU A 367 -4.82 0.65 21.63
CA LEU A 367 -6.02 0.07 21.03
C LEU A 367 -6.13 0.52 19.57
N ARG A 368 -6.48 -0.40 18.69
CA ARG A 368 -6.92 -0.10 17.33
C ARG A 368 -8.41 -0.38 17.23
N VAL A 369 -9.13 0.56 16.68
CA VAL A 369 -10.57 0.47 16.42
C VAL A 369 -10.80 0.37 14.92
N VAL A 370 -11.59 -0.60 14.49
CA VAL A 370 -12.14 -0.65 13.14
C VAL A 370 -13.61 -0.34 13.25
N TYR A 371 -14.07 0.63 12.47
CA TYR A 371 -15.48 1.01 12.47
C TYR A 371 -16.39 -0.10 11.96
N LEU A 372 -17.65 0.00 12.32
CA LEU A 372 -18.68 -0.93 11.90
C LEU A 372 -18.81 -0.97 10.37
N ASN A 373 -18.94 -2.16 9.84
CA ASN A 373 -19.14 -2.41 8.41
C ASN A 373 -20.17 -3.52 8.19
N ASN A 374 -20.61 -3.64 6.94
CA ASN A 374 -21.49 -4.72 6.50
C ASN A 374 -20.84 -5.49 5.35
N PRO A 375 -20.31 -6.71 5.60
CA PRO A 375 -19.59 -7.49 4.58
C PRO A 375 -20.45 -7.89 3.37
N GLN A 376 -21.78 -8.04 3.53
CA GLN A 376 -22.69 -8.42 2.44
C GLN A 376 -22.90 -7.26 1.46
N SER A 377 -23.00 -6.03 1.96
CA SER A 377 -23.25 -4.85 1.13
C SER A 377 -21.97 -4.05 0.77
N GLY A 378 -20.85 -4.32 1.42
CA GLY A 378 -19.63 -3.52 1.26
C GLY A 378 -19.73 -2.09 1.81
N LYS A 379 -20.68 -1.85 2.75
CA LYS A 379 -20.94 -0.52 3.32
C LYS A 379 -20.22 -0.34 4.65
N LEU A 380 -19.71 0.86 4.91
CA LEU A 380 -18.90 1.16 6.08
C LEU A 380 -19.26 2.53 6.71
N VAL A 381 -18.93 2.65 8.00
CA VAL A 381 -18.95 3.89 8.76
C VAL A 381 -17.52 4.40 8.88
N MET A 382 -17.29 5.72 8.92
CA MET A 382 -15.94 6.24 9.15
C MET A 382 -15.91 7.61 9.84
N ALA A 383 -14.72 8.01 10.29
CA ALA A 383 -14.49 9.25 10.99
C ALA A 383 -14.37 10.47 10.07
N GLU A 384 -13.84 10.28 8.87
CA GLU A 384 -13.55 11.37 7.95
C GLU A 384 -14.80 11.85 7.24
N GLU A 385 -14.91 13.16 7.04
CA GLU A 385 -15.99 13.78 6.27
C GLU A 385 -15.75 13.63 4.76
N LEU A 386 -15.89 12.41 4.26
CA LEU A 386 -16.00 12.16 2.82
C LEU A 386 -17.46 12.28 2.37
N PRO A 387 -17.71 12.54 1.09
CA PRO A 387 -19.07 12.46 0.56
C PRO A 387 -19.71 11.10 0.86
N LEU A 388 -20.97 11.07 1.25
CA LEU A 388 -21.70 9.80 1.35
C LEU A 388 -21.78 9.16 -0.04
N GLY A 389 -21.48 7.87 -0.12
CA GLY A 389 -21.30 7.14 -1.36
C GLY A 389 -19.86 7.10 -1.89
N ALA A 390 -18.96 7.89 -1.31
CA ALA A 390 -17.53 7.80 -1.61
C ALA A 390 -16.98 6.41 -1.28
N GLY A 391 -15.94 5.99 -1.99
CA GLY A 391 -15.17 4.81 -1.64
C GLY A 391 -14.18 5.12 -0.53
N ASN A 392 -14.01 4.19 0.41
CA ASN A 392 -12.89 4.22 1.34
C ASN A 392 -12.45 2.81 1.73
N HIS A 393 -11.31 2.72 2.41
CA HIS A 393 -10.63 1.49 2.73
C HIS A 393 -9.84 1.63 4.04
N GLY A 394 -9.18 0.54 4.48
CA GLY A 394 -8.38 0.49 5.71
C GLY A 394 -8.84 -0.61 6.66
N GLY A 395 -9.97 -1.27 6.36
CA GLY A 395 -10.58 -2.27 7.22
C GLY A 395 -10.37 -3.71 6.77
N LEU A 396 -11.39 -4.52 7.05
CA LEU A 396 -11.39 -5.98 6.83
C LEU A 396 -12.57 -6.44 5.97
N LEU A 397 -13.22 -5.53 5.22
CA LEU A 397 -14.26 -5.94 4.29
C LEU A 397 -13.67 -6.79 3.16
N PRO A 398 -14.37 -7.83 2.70
CA PRO A 398 -13.96 -8.57 1.51
C PRO A 398 -13.70 -7.66 0.30
N GLN A 399 -14.48 -6.59 0.15
CA GLN A 399 -14.36 -5.61 -0.93
C GLN A 399 -13.11 -4.72 -0.81
N GLU A 400 -12.50 -4.63 0.38
CA GLU A 400 -11.25 -3.93 0.62
C GLU A 400 -10.05 -4.88 0.51
N ILE A 401 -10.20 -6.11 1.03
CA ILE A 401 -9.10 -7.09 1.15
C ILE A 401 -8.78 -7.78 -0.17
N HIS A 402 -9.80 -8.12 -0.98
CA HIS A 402 -9.57 -8.80 -2.24
C HIS A 402 -8.97 -7.85 -3.27
N SER A 403 -7.79 -8.20 -3.74
CA SER A 403 -6.99 -7.46 -4.72
C SER A 403 -6.81 -8.24 -6.00
N VAL A 404 -6.40 -7.56 -7.06
CA VAL A 404 -6.04 -8.16 -8.35
C VAL A 404 -4.60 -8.66 -8.30
N LEU A 405 -4.35 -9.87 -8.80
CA LEU A 405 -3.02 -10.34 -9.20
C LEU A 405 -3.14 -11.21 -10.45
N ALA A 406 -2.42 -10.83 -11.50
CA ALA A 406 -2.22 -11.69 -12.65
C ALA A 406 -0.78 -11.59 -13.16
N ILE A 407 -0.22 -12.73 -13.55
CA ILE A 407 1.18 -12.87 -13.98
C ILE A 407 1.25 -13.69 -15.25
N SER A 408 2.02 -13.20 -16.23
CA SER A 408 2.31 -13.94 -17.46
C SER A 408 3.74 -13.67 -17.97
N GLY A 409 4.33 -14.66 -18.59
CA GLY A 409 5.67 -14.62 -19.18
C GLY A 409 6.27 -16.02 -19.29
N ASP A 410 7.46 -16.11 -19.86
CA ASP A 410 8.15 -17.38 -20.14
C ASP A 410 8.81 -18.02 -18.90
N ALA A 411 8.93 -17.28 -17.79
CA ALA A 411 9.39 -17.82 -16.51
C ALA A 411 8.28 -18.57 -15.73
N PHE A 412 7.06 -18.55 -16.24
CA PHE A 412 5.89 -19.16 -15.61
C PHE A 412 5.33 -20.28 -16.47
N THR A 413 4.61 -21.22 -15.85
CA THR A 413 3.96 -22.34 -16.55
C THR A 413 2.77 -21.85 -17.40
N GLN A 414 2.01 -22.79 -17.96
CA GLN A 414 0.79 -22.43 -18.68
C GLN A 414 -0.21 -21.74 -17.75
N ALA A 415 -0.79 -20.64 -18.24
CA ALA A 415 -1.78 -19.84 -17.53
C ALA A 415 -2.88 -20.66 -16.86
N ALA A 416 -3.18 -20.37 -15.60
CA ALA A 416 -4.18 -21.05 -14.78
C ALA A 416 -4.85 -20.10 -13.80
N ALA A 417 -6.07 -20.47 -13.38
CA ALA A 417 -6.74 -19.84 -12.24
C ALA A 417 -6.40 -20.61 -10.97
N HIS A 418 -6.01 -19.89 -9.94
CA HIS A 418 -5.63 -20.43 -8.64
C HIS A 418 -6.65 -20.04 -7.57
N SER A 419 -7.00 -20.99 -6.71
CA SER A 419 -7.88 -20.81 -5.56
C SER A 419 -7.12 -20.77 -4.23
N GLU A 420 -5.84 -21.08 -4.26
CA GLU A 420 -4.95 -21.00 -3.11
C GLU A 420 -4.83 -19.55 -2.67
N PRO A 421 -4.97 -19.26 -1.35
CA PRO A 421 -4.77 -17.91 -0.85
C PRO A 421 -3.35 -17.43 -1.13
N ALA A 422 -3.23 -16.19 -1.62
CA ALA A 422 -1.98 -15.48 -1.82
C ALA A 422 -2.09 -14.08 -1.19
N GLY A 423 -1.00 -13.57 -0.64
CA GLY A 423 -0.94 -12.26 -0.02
C GLY A 423 0.03 -11.31 -0.74
N HIS A 424 -0.06 -10.04 -0.44
CA HIS A 424 0.86 -9.04 -0.95
C HIS A 424 2.32 -9.35 -0.60
N ASP A 425 2.55 -9.93 0.56
CA ASP A 425 3.87 -10.36 1.03
C ASP A 425 4.47 -11.53 0.21
N ASP A 426 3.68 -12.32 -0.52
CA ASP A 426 4.17 -13.43 -1.34
C ASP A 426 4.85 -12.96 -2.65
N PHE A 427 4.55 -11.75 -3.10
CA PHE A 427 4.96 -11.27 -4.41
C PHE A 427 6.48 -11.05 -4.52
N ALA A 428 7.09 -10.28 -3.59
CA ALA A 428 8.52 -9.97 -3.64
C ALA A 428 9.39 -11.22 -3.62
N LEU A 429 9.03 -12.21 -2.80
CA LEU A 429 9.73 -13.48 -2.70
C LEU A 429 9.68 -14.26 -4.02
N THR A 430 8.52 -14.24 -4.70
CA THR A 430 8.34 -14.89 -6.00
C THR A 430 9.20 -14.24 -7.09
N VAL A 431 9.23 -12.89 -7.15
CA VAL A 431 10.13 -12.16 -8.07
C VAL A 431 11.58 -12.51 -7.81
N MET A 432 12.02 -12.53 -6.54
CA MET A 432 13.39 -12.89 -6.16
C MET A 432 13.74 -14.31 -6.58
N HIS A 433 12.82 -15.26 -6.41
CA HIS A 433 13.01 -16.65 -6.82
C HIS A 433 13.22 -16.77 -8.34
N VAL A 434 12.31 -16.18 -9.12
CA VAL A 434 12.40 -16.20 -10.60
C VAL A 434 13.67 -15.54 -11.11
N MET A 435 14.19 -14.54 -10.39
CA MET A 435 15.46 -13.88 -10.72
C MET A 435 16.70 -14.61 -10.20
N GLY A 436 16.56 -15.76 -9.53
CA GLY A 436 17.66 -16.56 -9.01
C GLY A 436 18.38 -15.94 -7.81
N LEU A 437 17.67 -15.11 -7.01
CA LEU A 437 18.26 -14.38 -5.90
C LEU A 437 18.14 -15.11 -4.55
N LEU A 438 17.36 -16.20 -4.45
CA LEU A 438 17.15 -16.90 -3.18
C LEU A 438 18.29 -17.84 -2.77
N GLU A 439 19.09 -18.32 -3.73
CA GLU A 439 20.05 -19.41 -3.47
C GLU A 439 21.40 -18.96 -2.91
N ASN A 440 21.76 -17.67 -3.01
CA ASN A 440 23.15 -17.24 -2.82
C ASN A 440 23.40 -16.10 -1.83
N ASP A 441 22.38 -15.52 -1.18
CA ASP A 441 22.63 -14.30 -0.43
C ASP A 441 22.06 -14.31 1.00
N ARG A 442 22.90 -14.73 1.96
CA ARG A 442 22.64 -14.53 3.39
C ARG A 442 22.83 -13.07 3.85
N SER A 443 23.34 -12.19 3.00
CA SER A 443 23.53 -10.77 3.33
C SER A 443 22.23 -9.98 3.40
N LEU A 444 21.14 -10.55 2.88
CA LEU A 444 19.81 -9.95 2.82
C LEU A 444 18.85 -10.47 3.90
N GLU A 445 19.40 -10.98 5.00
CA GLU A 445 18.59 -11.32 6.18
C GLU A 445 17.92 -10.08 6.80
N PRO A 446 16.70 -10.16 7.32
CA PRO A 446 15.86 -11.37 7.34
C PRO A 446 15.22 -11.66 5.96
N MET A 447 15.08 -12.95 5.63
CA MET A 447 14.29 -13.36 4.48
C MET A 447 12.80 -13.17 4.76
N PRO A 448 11.99 -12.79 3.73
CA PRO A 448 10.55 -12.70 3.88
C PRO A 448 9.95 -14.03 4.39
N PRO A 449 9.03 -14.01 5.37
CA PRO A 449 8.36 -15.21 5.85
C PRO A 449 7.24 -15.68 4.90
N ALA A 450 7.10 -15.02 3.77
CA ALA A 450 6.11 -15.27 2.74
C ALA A 450 6.30 -16.62 2.05
N ARG A 451 5.26 -17.10 1.37
CA ARG A 451 5.37 -18.27 0.50
C ARG A 451 5.72 -17.89 -0.94
N LEU A 452 6.27 -18.82 -1.69
CA LEU A 452 6.33 -18.69 -3.15
C LEU A 452 4.95 -18.92 -3.77
N LEU A 453 4.65 -18.23 -4.85
CA LEU A 453 3.52 -18.54 -5.73
C LEU A 453 3.90 -19.74 -6.62
N ALA A 454 4.22 -20.87 -5.95
CA ALA A 454 4.81 -22.05 -6.56
C ALA A 454 3.92 -22.69 -7.63
N GLU A 455 2.61 -22.52 -7.52
CA GLU A 455 1.60 -23.01 -8.46
C GLU A 455 1.71 -22.38 -9.86
N ALA A 456 2.40 -21.26 -9.99
CA ALA A 456 2.65 -20.60 -11.27
C ALA A 456 4.08 -20.87 -11.81
N LEU A 457 4.97 -21.39 -10.98
CA LEU A 457 6.39 -21.58 -11.35
C LEU A 457 6.60 -22.86 -12.15
N ALA A 458 7.62 -22.85 -13.04
CA ALA A 458 7.98 -23.97 -13.91
C ALA A 458 8.79 -25.04 -13.18
#